data_d9ffeb45b22582204f3b4684c5600d21
#
_entry.id   d9ffeb45b22582204f3b4684c5600d21
#
_cell.length_a   1.000
_cell.length_b   1.000
_cell.length_c   1.000
_cell.angle_alpha   90.00
_cell.angle_beta   90.00
_cell.angle_gamma   90.00
#
_symmetry.space_group_name_H-M   'P 1'
#
loop_
_entity.id
_entity.type
_entity.pdbx_description
1 polymer ?
#
loop_
_entity_poly.entity_id
_entity_poly.type
_entity_poly.pdbx_seq_one_letter_code
_entity_poly.pdbx_strand_id
1 'polypeptide(L)'
;VEGRVRIAITDTVSEYMLPKIIGAMRRQLPLVEFEPVERNREEIEAGLRSGEFDLAVVLVSNLSQAPDIRRENLLKSQRRLWTSLDHPLATGQSVSLQEIAELPFVLLDMDEHVETVGRYWGAAKLEPKVVFRTKSIEAVRSLVAQNVGVTILSDLVFRPWSHDGGRIRRTAMAGAVPSMDLGLAYRRSGVLSEAVAACASTLRLLAKTVTRESDLRAGDGP
;
A
#
# COMPACT_ATOMS: atom_id res chain seq x y z
N VAL A 1 8.24 7.47 -28.21
CA VAL A 1 7.36 6.32 -27.89
C VAL A 1 5.93 6.81 -27.94
N GLU A 2 5.10 6.13 -28.70
CA GLU A 2 3.66 6.35 -28.79
C GLU A 2 2.90 5.03 -28.62
N GLY A 3 1.63 5.08 -28.32
CA GLY A 3 0.79 3.90 -28.14
C GLY A 3 -0.20 4.08 -27.02
N ARG A 4 -0.94 3.00 -26.75
CA ARG A 4 -1.94 2.93 -25.69
C ARG A 4 -1.51 1.91 -24.63
N VAL A 5 -1.66 2.26 -23.38
CA VAL A 5 -1.34 1.38 -22.26
C VAL A 5 -2.50 1.39 -21.24
N ARG A 6 -3.16 0.26 -21.10
CA ARG A 6 -4.19 0.04 -20.07
C ARG A 6 -3.54 -0.54 -18.82
N ILE A 7 -3.66 0.16 -17.71
CA ILE A 7 -3.05 -0.21 -16.45
C ILE A 7 -4.10 -0.40 -15.36
N ALA A 8 -4.10 -1.56 -14.74
CA ALA A 8 -4.97 -1.82 -13.60
C ALA A 8 -4.29 -1.38 -12.30
N ILE A 9 -5.04 -0.82 -11.40
CA ILE A 9 -4.57 -0.36 -10.09
C ILE A 9 -5.55 -0.76 -8.99
N THR A 10 -5.05 -0.90 -7.76
CA THR A 10 -5.86 -1.14 -6.57
C THR A 10 -6.25 0.18 -5.89
N ASP A 11 -7.14 0.11 -4.91
CA ASP A 11 -7.63 1.29 -4.16
C ASP A 11 -6.48 2.07 -3.51
N THR A 12 -5.55 1.39 -2.86
CA THR A 12 -4.39 2.03 -2.22
C THR A 12 -3.52 2.77 -3.25
N VAL A 13 -3.27 2.16 -4.40
CA VAL A 13 -2.50 2.80 -5.49
C VAL A 13 -3.24 4.02 -6.03
N SER A 14 -4.56 3.91 -6.21
CA SER A 14 -5.41 5.00 -6.67
C SER A 14 -5.31 6.21 -5.74
N GLU A 15 -5.41 6.00 -4.43
CA GLU A 15 -5.41 7.08 -3.45
C GLU A 15 -4.03 7.71 -3.23
N TYR A 16 -2.96 6.91 -3.21
CA TYR A 16 -1.64 7.38 -2.76
C TYR A 16 -0.60 7.53 -3.86
N MET A 17 -0.77 6.88 -5.01
CA MET A 17 0.24 6.86 -6.06
C MET A 17 -0.25 7.39 -7.41
N LEU A 18 -1.52 7.23 -7.74
CA LEU A 18 -2.03 7.53 -9.08
C LEU A 18 -1.78 8.97 -9.54
N PRO A 19 -1.96 10.02 -8.73
CA PRO A 19 -1.64 11.38 -9.14
C PRO A 19 -0.18 11.56 -9.54
N LYS A 20 0.75 10.96 -8.80
CA LYS A 20 2.20 10.98 -9.13
C LYS A 20 2.49 10.18 -10.39
N ILE A 21 1.84 9.04 -10.55
CA ILE A 21 1.97 8.19 -11.75
C ILE A 21 1.52 8.95 -12.98
N ILE A 22 0.33 9.53 -12.98
CA ILE A 22 -0.20 10.32 -14.11
C ILE A 22 0.73 11.49 -14.42
N GLY A 23 1.20 12.20 -13.40
CA GLY A 23 2.16 13.30 -13.59
C GLY A 23 3.46 12.85 -14.24
N ALA A 24 4.01 11.70 -13.84
CA ALA A 24 5.21 11.13 -14.42
C ALA A 24 4.99 10.69 -15.89
N MET A 25 3.87 10.00 -16.18
CA MET A 25 3.52 9.56 -17.52
C MET A 25 3.39 10.75 -18.49
N ARG A 26 2.67 11.79 -18.10
CA ARG A 26 2.49 13.00 -18.93
C ARG A 26 3.80 13.72 -19.25
N ARG A 27 4.75 13.74 -18.30
CA ARG A 27 6.06 14.37 -18.51
C ARG A 27 7.02 13.53 -19.35
N GLN A 28 7.04 12.23 -19.10
CA GLN A 28 8.03 11.32 -19.70
C GLN A 28 7.55 10.72 -21.03
N LEU A 29 6.25 10.52 -21.16
CA LEU A 29 5.63 9.78 -22.25
C LEU A 29 4.39 10.54 -22.79
N PRO A 30 4.56 11.79 -23.28
CA PRO A 30 3.42 12.65 -23.66
C PRO A 30 2.59 12.13 -24.83
N LEU A 31 3.13 11.22 -25.63
CA LEU A 31 2.43 10.61 -26.78
C LEU A 31 1.84 9.23 -26.47
N VAL A 32 1.97 8.75 -25.25
CA VAL A 32 1.34 7.51 -24.81
C VAL A 32 -0.01 7.80 -24.19
N GLU A 33 -1.04 7.18 -24.75
CA GLU A 33 -2.38 7.18 -24.16
C GLU A 33 -2.38 6.25 -22.95
N PHE A 34 -2.32 6.84 -21.76
CA PHE A 34 -2.26 6.12 -20.50
C PHE A 34 -3.65 6.02 -19.89
N GLU A 35 -4.15 4.79 -19.71
CA GLU A 35 -5.50 4.50 -19.21
C GLU A 35 -5.47 3.72 -17.89
N PRO A 36 -5.48 4.39 -16.74
CA PRO A 36 -5.60 3.71 -15.46
C PRO A 36 -7.04 3.28 -15.20
N VAL A 37 -7.19 2.06 -14.66
CA VAL A 37 -8.49 1.48 -14.30
C VAL A 37 -8.36 0.84 -12.92
N GLU A 38 -9.24 1.22 -11.98
CA GLU A 38 -9.28 0.64 -10.65
C GLU A 38 -10.06 -0.68 -10.66
N ARG A 39 -9.45 -1.74 -10.14
CA ARG A 39 -10.02 -3.08 -10.07
C ARG A 39 -9.57 -3.80 -8.79
N ASN A 40 -10.32 -4.81 -8.38
CA ASN A 40 -9.91 -5.71 -7.30
C ASN A 40 -8.87 -6.75 -7.80
N ARG A 41 -8.28 -7.49 -6.87
CA ARG A 41 -7.24 -8.49 -7.17
C ARG A 41 -7.67 -9.51 -8.24
N GLU A 42 -8.85 -10.08 -8.11
CA GLU A 42 -9.34 -11.12 -9.02
C GLU A 42 -9.53 -10.59 -10.44
N GLU A 43 -10.11 -9.41 -10.57
CA GLU A 43 -10.30 -8.72 -11.84
C GLU A 43 -8.97 -8.34 -12.49
N ILE A 44 -7.98 -7.88 -11.68
CA ILE A 44 -6.64 -7.55 -12.16
C ILE A 44 -5.94 -8.81 -12.69
N GLU A 45 -5.92 -9.88 -11.94
CA GLU A 45 -5.30 -11.12 -12.37
C GLU A 45 -5.95 -11.70 -13.63
N ALA A 46 -7.29 -11.71 -13.69
CA ALA A 46 -8.02 -12.13 -14.87
C ALA A 46 -7.75 -11.23 -16.08
N GLY A 47 -7.73 -9.92 -15.90
CA GLY A 47 -7.48 -8.94 -16.96
C GLY A 47 -6.05 -8.97 -17.50
N LEU A 48 -5.06 -9.27 -16.66
CA LEU A 48 -3.68 -9.51 -17.11
C LEU A 48 -3.59 -10.79 -17.96
N ARG A 49 -4.27 -11.87 -17.57
CA ARG A 49 -4.30 -13.12 -18.33
C ARG A 49 -4.99 -12.98 -19.68
N SER A 50 -6.11 -12.27 -19.72
CA SER A 50 -6.87 -12.04 -20.95
C SER A 50 -6.26 -11.02 -21.90
N GLY A 51 -5.32 -10.19 -21.41
CA GLY A 51 -4.77 -9.06 -22.17
C GLY A 51 -5.67 -7.81 -22.13
N GLU A 52 -6.69 -7.77 -21.26
CA GLU A 52 -7.48 -6.57 -21.01
C GLU A 52 -6.60 -5.45 -20.44
N PHE A 53 -5.67 -5.81 -19.56
CA PHE A 53 -4.67 -4.92 -19.00
C PHE A 53 -3.26 -5.32 -19.45
N ASP A 54 -2.45 -4.32 -19.79
CA ASP A 54 -1.05 -4.50 -20.18
C ASP A 54 -0.14 -4.61 -18.96
N LEU A 55 -0.43 -3.82 -17.94
CA LEU A 55 0.29 -3.76 -16.67
C LEU A 55 -0.70 -3.62 -15.52
N ALA A 56 -0.23 -3.92 -14.32
CA ALA A 56 -0.89 -3.53 -13.09
C ALA A 56 0.11 -2.92 -12.10
N VAL A 57 -0.32 -1.93 -11.34
CA VAL A 57 0.37 -1.44 -10.14
C VAL A 57 -0.46 -1.85 -8.94
N VAL A 58 0.10 -2.69 -8.11
CA VAL A 58 -0.63 -3.42 -7.07
C VAL A 58 0.22 -3.60 -5.81
N LEU A 59 -0.42 -4.05 -4.76
CA LEU A 59 0.28 -4.60 -3.61
C LEU A 59 0.71 -6.03 -3.96
N VAL A 60 1.93 -6.19 -4.45
CA VAL A 60 2.41 -7.48 -5.00
C VAL A 60 2.45 -8.59 -3.96
N SER A 61 2.60 -8.25 -2.68
CA SER A 61 2.50 -9.19 -1.57
C SER A 61 1.10 -9.78 -1.39
N ASN A 62 0.06 -9.13 -1.92
CA ASN A 62 -1.33 -9.54 -1.82
C ASN A 62 -1.82 -10.31 -3.05
N LEU A 63 -1.02 -10.42 -4.11
CA LEU A 63 -1.38 -11.21 -5.27
C LEU A 63 -1.38 -12.71 -4.95
N SER A 64 -2.23 -13.46 -5.66
CA SER A 64 -2.24 -14.91 -5.57
C SER A 64 -0.92 -15.53 -6.10
N GLN A 65 -0.65 -16.77 -5.71
CA GLN A 65 0.50 -17.52 -6.24
C GLN A 65 0.19 -18.00 -7.67
N ALA A 66 0.40 -17.14 -8.66
CA ALA A 66 0.11 -17.38 -10.06
C ALA A 66 1.42 -17.38 -10.88
N PRO A 67 1.86 -18.56 -11.39
CA PRO A 67 3.13 -18.64 -12.13
C PRO A 67 3.08 -17.94 -13.50
N ASP A 68 1.90 -17.69 -14.03
CA ASP A 68 1.65 -17.00 -15.30
C ASP A 68 1.69 -15.47 -15.18
N ILE A 69 1.73 -14.94 -13.95
CA ILE A 69 1.86 -13.51 -13.68
C ILE A 69 3.26 -13.23 -13.13
N ARG A 70 3.98 -12.36 -13.81
CA ARG A 70 5.27 -11.85 -13.34
C ARG A 70 5.03 -10.68 -12.38
N ARG A 71 5.79 -10.67 -11.28
CA ARG A 71 5.74 -9.65 -10.23
C ARG A 71 7.10 -9.04 -10.05
N GLU A 72 7.12 -7.74 -9.82
CA GLU A 72 8.33 -6.97 -9.57
C GLU A 72 8.07 -5.99 -8.43
N ASN A 73 8.85 -6.08 -7.35
CA ASN A 73 8.77 -5.12 -6.27
C ASN A 73 9.35 -3.78 -6.72
N LEU A 74 8.60 -2.70 -6.53
CA LEU A 74 9.05 -1.34 -6.78
C LEU A 74 9.37 -0.58 -5.50
N LEU A 75 8.55 -0.77 -4.47
CA LEU A 75 8.59 -0.01 -3.23
C LEU A 75 8.18 -0.91 -2.07
N LYS A 76 8.97 -0.89 -1.00
CA LYS A 76 8.61 -1.49 0.29
C LYS A 76 8.18 -0.38 1.24
N SER A 77 7.01 -0.54 1.85
CA SER A 77 6.49 0.39 2.85
C SER A 77 6.35 -0.32 4.19
N GLN A 78 7.07 0.15 5.19
CA GLN A 78 7.08 -0.45 6.51
C GLN A 78 5.74 -0.26 7.22
N ARG A 79 5.20 -1.32 7.81
CA ARG A 79 4.05 -1.21 8.70
C ARG A 79 4.46 -0.75 10.08
N ARG A 80 3.69 0.18 10.64
CA ARG A 80 3.90 0.74 11.98
C ARG A 80 2.59 0.77 12.74
N LEU A 81 2.70 0.84 14.07
CA LEU A 81 1.57 1.08 14.95
C LEU A 81 1.11 2.53 14.83
N TRP A 82 -0.19 2.74 14.64
CA TRP A 82 -0.83 4.05 14.67
C TRP A 82 -1.64 4.20 15.94
N THR A 83 -1.41 5.29 16.66
CA THR A 83 -2.08 5.61 17.93
C THR A 83 -2.49 7.07 17.96
N SER A 84 -3.36 7.43 18.92
CA SER A 84 -3.52 8.84 19.30
C SER A 84 -2.19 9.39 19.87
N LEU A 85 -2.05 10.72 19.95
CA LEU A 85 -0.82 11.35 20.45
C LEU A 85 -0.48 10.94 21.88
N ASP A 86 -1.49 10.83 22.74
CA ASP A 86 -1.33 10.58 24.18
C ASP A 86 -1.44 9.10 24.56
N HIS A 87 -1.39 8.21 23.56
CA HIS A 87 -1.47 6.78 23.84
C HIS A 87 -0.25 6.29 24.62
N PRO A 88 -0.41 5.41 25.63
CA PRO A 88 0.70 4.88 26.44
C PRO A 88 1.83 4.25 25.64
N LEU A 89 1.52 3.63 24.48
CA LEU A 89 2.54 3.03 23.60
C LEU A 89 3.22 4.02 22.67
N ALA A 90 2.85 5.29 22.66
CA ALA A 90 3.49 6.34 21.86
C ALA A 90 4.75 6.88 22.55
N THR A 91 5.66 6.01 22.96
CA THR A 91 6.87 6.35 23.75
C THR A 91 8.14 6.49 22.92
N GLY A 92 8.07 6.23 21.61
CA GLY A 92 9.26 6.17 20.74
C GLY A 92 10.00 4.83 20.76
N GLN A 93 9.60 3.88 21.60
CA GLN A 93 10.15 2.53 21.62
C GLN A 93 9.37 1.61 20.69
N SER A 94 10.02 0.58 20.15
CA SER A 94 9.36 -0.45 19.34
C SER A 94 8.32 -1.21 20.15
N VAL A 95 7.19 -1.50 19.53
CA VAL A 95 6.05 -2.19 20.16
C VAL A 95 5.85 -3.55 19.50
N SER A 96 5.59 -4.58 20.30
CA SER A 96 5.31 -5.95 19.83
C SER A 96 3.81 -6.18 19.59
N LEU A 97 3.48 -7.20 18.78
CA LEU A 97 2.09 -7.65 18.63
C LEU A 97 1.49 -8.12 19.96
N GLN A 98 2.30 -8.69 20.85
CA GLN A 98 1.86 -9.12 22.17
C GLN A 98 1.34 -7.95 23.01
N GLU A 99 2.01 -6.79 22.95
CA GLU A 99 1.57 -5.58 23.66
C GLU A 99 0.27 -5.00 23.09
N ILE A 100 0.02 -5.22 21.80
CA ILE A 100 -1.16 -4.70 21.10
C ILE A 100 -2.36 -5.65 21.23
N ALA A 101 -2.14 -6.93 21.46
CA ALA A 101 -3.18 -7.98 21.40
C ALA A 101 -4.38 -7.71 22.34
N GLU A 102 -4.15 -7.05 23.46
CA GLU A 102 -5.20 -6.71 24.43
C GLU A 102 -5.86 -5.34 24.19
N LEU A 103 -5.37 -4.58 23.21
CA LEU A 103 -5.87 -3.26 22.93
C LEU A 103 -7.02 -3.31 21.90
N PRO A 104 -7.97 -2.36 21.98
CA PRO A 104 -8.94 -2.17 20.91
C PRO A 104 -8.23 -1.92 19.58
N PHE A 105 -8.60 -2.67 18.54
CA PHE A 105 -7.99 -2.61 17.22
C PHE A 105 -9.02 -2.22 16.16
N VAL A 106 -8.68 -1.23 15.33
CA VAL A 106 -9.47 -0.82 14.18
C VAL A 106 -8.91 -1.49 12.94
N LEU A 107 -9.73 -2.30 12.27
CA LEU A 107 -9.33 -3.10 11.11
C LEU A 107 -9.76 -2.42 9.81
N LEU A 108 -8.79 -2.08 8.98
CA LEU A 108 -9.03 -1.63 7.61
C LEU A 108 -9.32 -2.84 6.70
N ASP A 109 -10.44 -2.81 6.00
CA ASP A 109 -10.85 -3.83 5.03
C ASP A 109 -10.71 -3.28 3.60
N MET A 110 -9.49 -3.27 3.09
CA MET A 110 -9.13 -2.74 1.78
C MET A 110 -7.95 -3.54 1.20
N ASP A 111 -7.95 -3.82 -0.10
CA ASP A 111 -6.86 -4.46 -0.85
C ASP A 111 -6.32 -5.75 -0.21
N GLU A 112 -7.21 -6.65 0.21
CA GLU A 112 -6.86 -7.92 0.89
C GLU A 112 -6.07 -7.74 2.21
N HIS A 113 -6.13 -6.55 2.78
CA HIS A 113 -5.43 -6.24 4.03
C HIS A 113 -5.87 -7.15 5.19
N VAL A 114 -7.15 -7.51 5.24
CA VAL A 114 -7.68 -8.44 6.27
C VAL A 114 -6.99 -9.79 6.22
N GLU A 115 -6.74 -10.33 5.03
CA GLU A 115 -6.01 -11.60 4.86
C GLU A 115 -4.56 -11.47 5.37
N THR A 116 -3.91 -10.36 5.04
CA THR A 116 -2.54 -10.08 5.47
C THR A 116 -2.44 -9.95 6.99
N VAL A 117 -3.35 -9.23 7.61
CA VAL A 117 -3.47 -9.12 9.08
C VAL A 117 -3.63 -10.50 9.70
N GLY A 118 -4.57 -11.31 9.19
CA GLY A 118 -4.79 -12.67 9.68
C GLY A 118 -3.53 -13.54 9.61
N ARG A 119 -2.75 -13.42 8.55
CA ARG A 119 -1.51 -14.19 8.39
C ARG A 119 -0.43 -13.83 9.40
N TYR A 120 -0.06 -12.55 9.55
CA TYR A 120 1.05 -12.21 10.43
C TYR A 120 0.67 -12.23 11.91
N TRP A 121 -0.57 -11.93 12.26
CA TRP A 121 -1.09 -12.15 13.62
C TRP A 121 -1.14 -13.65 13.95
N GLY A 122 -1.65 -14.46 13.03
CA GLY A 122 -1.72 -15.93 13.19
C GLY A 122 -0.35 -16.58 13.31
N ALA A 123 0.65 -16.11 12.56
CA ALA A 123 2.04 -16.58 12.68
C ALA A 123 2.63 -16.29 14.06
N ALA A 124 2.21 -15.22 14.71
CA ALA A 124 2.56 -14.89 16.09
C ALA A 124 1.71 -15.63 17.14
N LYS A 125 0.74 -16.45 16.71
CA LYS A 125 -0.24 -17.14 17.57
C LYS A 125 -1.08 -16.16 18.41
N LEU A 126 -1.39 -15.02 17.83
CA LEU A 126 -2.18 -13.94 18.42
C LEU A 126 -3.31 -13.55 17.47
N GLU A 127 -4.29 -12.85 18.02
CA GLU A 127 -5.40 -12.24 17.27
C GLU A 127 -5.59 -10.80 17.71
N PRO A 128 -5.88 -9.87 16.77
CA PRO A 128 -6.23 -8.52 17.14
C PRO A 128 -7.63 -8.46 17.76
N LYS A 129 -7.82 -7.61 18.76
CA LYS A 129 -9.12 -7.37 19.40
C LYS A 129 -9.93 -6.34 18.61
N VAL A 130 -10.47 -6.77 17.48
CA VAL A 130 -11.17 -5.89 16.53
C VAL A 130 -12.45 -5.33 17.15
N VAL A 131 -12.50 -4.01 17.30
CA VAL A 131 -13.68 -3.28 17.79
C VAL A 131 -14.46 -2.63 16.66
N PHE A 132 -13.85 -2.39 15.53
CA PHE A 132 -14.50 -1.85 14.33
C PHE A 132 -13.75 -2.25 13.06
N ARG A 133 -14.49 -2.57 12.01
CA ARG A 133 -13.99 -2.91 10.67
C ARG A 133 -14.57 -1.94 9.66
N THR A 134 -13.73 -1.35 8.83
CA THR A 134 -14.15 -0.33 7.85
C THR A 134 -13.32 -0.41 6.57
N LYS A 135 -13.94 -0.07 5.45
CA LYS A 135 -13.26 0.12 4.15
C LYS A 135 -12.67 1.52 3.98
N SER A 136 -12.92 2.43 4.92
CA SER A 136 -12.48 3.82 4.86
C SER A 136 -11.23 4.06 5.69
N ILE A 137 -10.11 4.37 5.04
CA ILE A 137 -8.88 4.75 5.75
C ILE A 137 -9.04 6.07 6.52
N GLU A 138 -9.89 6.98 6.04
CA GLU A 138 -10.19 8.22 6.76
C GLU A 138 -10.95 7.94 8.06
N ALA A 139 -11.88 6.98 8.06
CA ALA A 139 -12.53 6.54 9.29
C ALA A 139 -11.52 5.91 10.26
N VAL A 140 -10.57 5.12 9.77
CA VAL A 140 -9.48 4.58 10.60
C VAL A 140 -8.69 5.70 11.26
N ARG A 141 -8.27 6.74 10.51
CA ARG A 141 -7.52 7.88 11.07
C ARG A 141 -8.32 8.59 12.17
N SER A 142 -9.57 8.89 11.92
CA SER A 142 -10.43 9.58 12.91
C SER A 142 -10.63 8.75 14.18
N LEU A 143 -10.90 7.45 14.04
CA LEU A 143 -11.09 6.55 15.17
C LEU A 143 -9.81 6.39 16.01
N VAL A 144 -8.66 6.29 15.36
CA VAL A 144 -7.37 6.21 16.04
C VAL A 144 -7.03 7.54 16.73
N ALA A 145 -7.26 8.68 16.07
CA ALA A 145 -7.05 10.00 16.66
C ALA A 145 -7.90 10.24 17.90
N GLN A 146 -9.13 9.71 17.93
CA GLN A 146 -10.04 9.77 19.08
C GLN A 146 -9.77 8.68 20.14
N ASN A 147 -8.72 7.90 19.96
CA ASN A 147 -8.35 6.81 20.87
C ASN A 147 -9.44 5.72 21.04
N VAL A 148 -10.22 5.50 20.00
CA VAL A 148 -11.20 4.38 19.97
C VAL A 148 -10.47 3.05 19.85
N GLY A 149 -9.34 3.04 19.18
CA GLY A 149 -8.47 1.88 19.05
C GLY A 149 -7.15 2.25 18.37
N VAL A 150 -6.31 1.26 18.19
CA VAL A 150 -5.05 1.34 17.46
C VAL A 150 -5.16 0.58 16.15
N THR A 151 -4.23 0.79 15.23
CA THR A 151 -4.12 0.01 13.99
C THR A 151 -2.67 -0.15 13.58
N ILE A 152 -2.41 -1.05 12.63
CA ILE A 152 -1.09 -1.24 12.03
C ILE A 152 -1.25 -1.05 10.53
N LEU A 153 -0.67 0.01 9.98
CA LEU A 153 -0.68 0.32 8.55
C LEU A 153 0.69 0.81 8.10
N SER A 154 0.91 0.85 6.79
CA SER A 154 2.21 1.20 6.23
C SER A 154 2.46 2.70 6.18
N ASP A 155 3.74 3.07 6.13
CA ASP A 155 4.18 4.46 6.01
C ASP A 155 3.66 5.15 4.73
N LEU A 156 3.44 4.41 3.65
CA LEU A 156 2.91 4.98 2.41
C LEU A 156 1.57 5.67 2.63
N VAL A 157 0.72 5.06 3.44
CA VAL A 157 -0.64 5.56 3.70
C VAL A 157 -0.73 6.40 4.98
N PHE A 158 0.38 6.58 5.71
CA PHE A 158 0.40 7.40 6.90
C PHE A 158 0.21 8.87 6.58
N ARG A 159 -0.69 9.51 7.33
CA ARG A 159 -0.83 10.97 7.42
C ARG A 159 -1.03 11.30 8.89
N PRO A 160 -0.37 12.35 9.42
CA PRO A 160 -0.46 12.68 10.85
C PRO A 160 -1.79 13.31 11.27
N TRP A 161 -2.70 13.51 10.31
CA TRP A 161 -3.98 14.18 10.52
C TRP A 161 -5.14 13.31 10.07
N SER A 162 -6.23 13.31 10.83
CA SER A 162 -7.53 12.92 10.35
C SER A 162 -8.23 14.12 9.66
N HIS A 163 -9.25 13.85 8.85
CA HIS A 163 -9.99 14.91 8.14
C HIS A 163 -10.75 15.87 9.09
N ASP A 164 -11.04 15.45 10.32
CA ASP A 164 -11.65 16.26 11.37
C ASP A 164 -10.64 17.00 12.26
N GLY A 165 -9.36 17.02 11.87
CA GLY A 165 -8.28 17.73 12.55
C GLY A 165 -7.65 16.99 13.72
N GLY A 166 -8.04 15.74 13.97
CA GLY A 166 -7.39 14.89 14.96
C GLY A 166 -5.97 14.51 14.53
N ARG A 167 -5.11 14.19 15.48
CA ARG A 167 -3.71 13.84 15.23
C ARG A 167 -3.42 12.41 15.64
N ILE A 168 -2.58 11.77 14.84
CA ILE A 168 -2.11 10.40 15.07
C ILE A 168 -0.58 10.36 15.04
N ARG A 169 -0.03 9.38 15.75
CA ARG A 169 1.39 9.09 15.80
C ARG A 169 1.65 7.67 15.31
N ARG A 170 2.77 7.48 14.65
CA ARG A 170 3.26 6.15 14.26
C ARG A 170 4.43 5.73 15.13
N THR A 171 4.49 4.44 15.46
CA THR A 171 5.51 3.84 16.30
C THR A 171 6.04 2.57 15.64
N ALA A 172 7.34 2.35 15.68
CA ALA A 172 7.96 1.18 15.10
C ALA A 172 7.45 -0.12 15.74
N MET A 173 7.28 -1.15 14.92
CA MET A 173 6.93 -2.48 15.37
C MET A 173 8.18 -3.30 15.67
N ALA A 174 8.19 -4.00 16.80
CA ALA A 174 9.16 -5.04 17.10
C ALA A 174 8.71 -6.37 16.48
N GLY A 175 9.66 -7.19 16.05
CA GLY A 175 9.39 -8.51 15.48
C GLY A 175 9.03 -8.49 14.00
N ALA A 176 8.50 -9.62 13.52
CA ALA A 176 8.29 -9.89 12.11
C ALA A 176 6.90 -9.43 11.62
N VAL A 177 6.67 -8.13 11.56
CA VAL A 177 5.51 -7.56 10.84
C VAL A 177 5.95 -7.29 9.41
N PRO A 178 5.30 -7.90 8.39
CA PRO A 178 5.74 -7.75 7.00
C PRO A 178 5.53 -6.31 6.50
N SER A 179 6.38 -5.90 5.54
CA SER A 179 6.18 -4.65 4.81
C SER A 179 4.99 -4.78 3.83
N MET A 180 4.42 -3.66 3.46
CA MET A 180 3.51 -3.56 2.32
C MET A 180 4.35 -3.32 1.07
N ASP A 181 4.36 -4.29 0.16
CA ASP A 181 5.17 -4.23 -1.05
C ASP A 181 4.30 -3.80 -2.24
N LEU A 182 4.60 -2.63 -2.77
CA LEU A 182 3.97 -2.11 -3.98
C LEU A 182 4.85 -2.44 -5.18
N GLY A 183 4.24 -2.85 -6.28
CA GLY A 183 5.00 -3.23 -7.45
C GLY A 183 4.20 -3.34 -8.73
N LEU A 184 4.88 -3.84 -9.75
CA LEU A 184 4.32 -4.14 -11.04
C LEU A 184 3.90 -5.60 -11.12
N ALA A 185 2.81 -5.84 -11.84
CA ALA A 185 2.42 -7.16 -12.29
C ALA A 185 2.07 -7.12 -13.78
N TYR A 186 2.44 -8.16 -14.49
CA TYR A 186 2.14 -8.33 -15.91
C TYR A 186 2.21 -9.80 -16.30
N ARG A 187 1.60 -10.14 -17.42
CA ARG A 187 1.61 -11.51 -17.94
C ARG A 187 3.03 -11.95 -18.26
N ARG A 188 3.42 -13.14 -17.81
CA ARG A 188 4.75 -13.68 -18.04
C ARG A 188 5.02 -14.00 -19.50
N SER A 189 4.01 -14.48 -20.22
CA SER A 189 4.11 -14.83 -21.64
C SER A 189 3.92 -13.62 -22.55
N GLY A 190 4.68 -13.58 -23.63
CA GLY A 190 4.60 -12.51 -24.63
C GLY A 190 5.69 -11.44 -24.44
N VAL A 191 5.81 -10.59 -25.44
CA VAL A 191 6.72 -9.46 -25.46
C VAL A 191 5.96 -8.19 -25.12
N LEU A 192 6.46 -7.38 -24.21
CA LEU A 192 5.88 -6.09 -23.91
C LEU A 192 6.07 -5.15 -25.12
N SER A 193 5.02 -4.41 -25.48
CA SER A 193 5.16 -3.35 -26.47
C SER A 193 6.12 -2.27 -25.98
N GLU A 194 6.66 -1.48 -26.89
CA GLU A 194 7.56 -0.37 -26.56
C GLU A 194 6.91 0.62 -25.58
N ALA A 195 5.63 0.94 -25.78
CA ALA A 195 4.88 1.81 -24.89
C ALA A 195 4.73 1.23 -23.48
N VAL A 196 4.43 -0.06 -23.37
CA VAL A 196 4.31 -0.76 -22.07
C VAL A 196 5.66 -0.83 -21.35
N ALA A 197 6.73 -1.15 -22.07
CA ALA A 197 8.09 -1.17 -21.52
C ALA A 197 8.53 0.22 -21.02
N ALA A 198 8.21 1.28 -21.76
CA ALA A 198 8.49 2.65 -21.37
C ALA A 198 7.69 3.07 -20.12
N CYS A 199 6.42 2.71 -20.04
CA CYS A 199 5.60 2.93 -18.84
C CYS A 199 6.20 2.22 -17.62
N ALA A 200 6.59 0.94 -17.76
CA ALA A 200 7.23 0.19 -16.68
C ALA A 200 8.53 0.86 -16.20
N SER A 201 9.35 1.35 -17.12
CA SER A 201 10.58 2.08 -16.80
C SER A 201 10.31 3.38 -16.05
N THR A 202 9.29 4.14 -16.48
CA THR A 202 8.86 5.38 -15.80
C THR A 202 8.39 5.08 -14.37
N LEU A 203 7.63 4.01 -14.16
CA LEU A 203 7.18 3.58 -12.84
C LEU A 203 8.33 3.18 -11.92
N ARG A 204 9.35 2.50 -12.44
CA ARG A 204 10.57 2.16 -11.67
C ARG A 204 11.33 3.41 -11.21
N LEU A 205 11.45 4.41 -12.08
CA LEU A 205 12.09 5.69 -11.73
C LEU A 205 11.27 6.45 -10.67
N LEU A 206 9.96 6.50 -10.83
CA LEU A 206 9.06 7.14 -9.87
C LEU A 206 9.17 6.50 -8.49
N ALA A 207 9.20 5.18 -8.41
CA ALA A 207 9.32 4.44 -7.16
C ALA A 207 10.62 4.77 -6.41
N LYS A 208 11.75 4.94 -7.13
CA LYS A 208 13.02 5.37 -6.53
C LYS A 208 12.92 6.78 -5.94
N THR A 209 12.22 7.69 -6.58
CA THR A 209 12.01 9.06 -6.11
C THR A 209 11.16 9.05 -4.83
N VAL A 210 10.06 8.30 -4.82
CA VAL A 210 9.16 8.16 -3.65
C VAL A 210 9.89 7.57 -2.46
N THR A 211 10.73 6.56 -2.66
CA THR A 211 11.55 5.95 -1.60
C THR A 211 12.48 6.98 -0.96
N ARG A 212 13.20 7.77 -1.77
CA ARG A 212 14.11 8.82 -1.27
C ARG A 212 13.37 9.89 -0.47
N GLU A 213 12.21 10.34 -0.95
CA GLU A 213 11.39 11.32 -0.22
C GLU A 213 10.91 10.78 1.13
N SER A 214 10.57 9.50 1.21
CA SER A 214 10.15 8.84 2.44
C SER A 214 11.29 8.73 3.44
N ASP A 215 12.50 8.39 2.97
CA ASP A 215 13.69 8.28 3.81
C ASP A 215 14.09 9.65 4.40
N LEU A 216 14.01 10.70 3.60
CA LEU A 216 14.29 12.07 4.06
C LEU A 216 13.29 12.53 5.14
N ARG A 217 11.99 12.24 4.96
CA ARG A 217 10.96 12.57 5.96
C ARG A 217 11.06 11.74 7.24
N ALA A 218 11.61 10.53 7.16
CA ALA A 218 11.85 9.69 8.33
C ALA A 218 13.06 10.17 9.15
N GLY A 219 14.01 10.91 8.53
CA GLY A 219 15.18 11.49 9.18
C GLY A 219 14.93 12.83 9.89
N ASP A 220 13.82 13.52 9.59
CA ASP A 220 13.50 14.85 10.11
C ASP A 220 12.50 14.84 11.29
N GLY A 221 12.30 13.71 11.94
CA GLY A 221 11.41 13.62 13.09
C GLY A 221 12.17 13.72 14.43
N PRO A 222 11.76 14.62 15.36
CA PRO A 222 12.06 14.43 16.77
C PRO A 222 11.16 13.34 17.35
#